data_5cfb9af9bc3960ed2b13c70dc6c84547
#
_entry.id   5cfb9af9bc3960ed2b13c70dc6c84547
#
_cell.length_a   1.000
_cell.length_b   1.000
_cell.length_c   1.000
_cell.angle_alpha   90.00
_cell.angle_beta   90.00
_cell.angle_gamma   90.00
#
_symmetry.space_group_name_H-M   'P 1'
#
loop_
_entity.id
_entity.type
_entity.pdbx_description
1 polymer ?
#
loop_
_entity_poly.entity_id
_entity_poly.type
_entity_poly.pdbx_seq_one_letter_code
_entity_poly.pdbx_strand_id
1 'polypeptide(L)'
;MHRFSKGKGNLKRRIVCFCAALICALMIAAVVPVGTLAEFDPNEITTPYVVLVDAETGTVLWERASHDHAFPASTTKVMTCILAIEKCEDLEAEMTVGNVTNRGSVMGLSEGERIKIIDVLYGLMMVSGNDAAEALAKHIAGSKGAFAEMMNQKAAELGMTATHFVNANGLHNEEHYSTAYDMALLARYAMKNETFRRIVSSKEHTVAPTNRNKSGYELVNSNRLLVTPKNDEDCEYEYATGIKTGNTREAGYCLIASAEKDGRELIAVLLGDNEDRTETYYRFRSAKSLFEWAFENIITVNAASLNLQTTFETSVNNASFEDPYSGKLTLNASVDGCSLTGVRQELSSIIENASLITATPNYAAITAPIKKGDVLGTVTYEYDGKTLFSAELVASRDVAAMGEVVSSADPITIGEEDEHPSVGSYLLVWILVAVLIIIIIIVIKLLMSRGRYRRRGKKRGYYVYRKR
;
A
#
# COMPACT_ATOMS: atom_id res chain seq x y z
N MET A 1 54.13 16.75 -60.79
CA MET A 1 53.97 16.78 -59.31
C MET A 1 52.71 17.62 -58.98
N HIS A 2 51.60 16.95 -58.67
CA HIS A 2 50.46 17.50 -57.90
C HIS A 2 49.32 16.49 -57.94
N ARG A 3 49.25 15.63 -56.94
CA ARG A 3 48.01 14.89 -56.55
C ARG A 3 48.29 14.18 -55.24
N PHE A 4 47.96 14.81 -54.13
CA PHE A 4 47.66 14.17 -52.84
C PHE A 4 47.25 15.22 -51.83
N SER A 5 46.01 15.66 -51.83
CA SER A 5 45.42 16.41 -50.68
C SER A 5 43.89 16.54 -50.73
N LYS A 6 43.15 15.52 -51.11
CA LYS A 6 41.66 15.61 -51.03
C LYS A 6 40.99 14.52 -50.17
N GLY A 7 41.76 13.65 -49.51
CA GLY A 7 41.17 12.51 -48.77
C GLY A 7 40.82 12.73 -47.30
N LYS A 8 41.52 13.66 -46.60
CA LYS A 8 41.36 13.83 -45.14
C LYS A 8 40.18 14.69 -44.69
N GLY A 9 39.68 15.59 -45.52
CA GLY A 9 38.51 16.43 -45.19
C GLY A 9 37.18 15.68 -45.19
N ASN A 10 37.04 14.72 -46.10
CA ASN A 10 35.80 13.93 -46.24
C ASN A 10 35.59 12.92 -45.11
N LEU A 11 36.67 12.39 -44.53
CA LEU A 11 36.57 11.45 -43.42
C LEU A 11 36.16 12.10 -42.12
N LYS A 12 36.71 13.28 -41.79
CA LYS A 12 36.34 14.06 -40.62
C LYS A 12 34.86 14.51 -40.70
N ARG A 13 34.42 14.96 -41.88
CA ARG A 13 33.01 15.40 -42.08
C ARG A 13 32.01 14.22 -41.95
N ARG A 14 32.39 13.03 -42.43
CA ARG A 14 31.57 11.81 -42.28
C ARG A 14 31.51 11.35 -40.83
N ILE A 15 32.61 11.46 -40.06
CA ILE A 15 32.63 11.11 -38.64
C ILE A 15 31.76 12.10 -37.84
N VAL A 16 31.87 13.40 -38.10
CA VAL A 16 31.00 14.42 -37.42
C VAL A 16 29.55 14.21 -37.77
N CYS A 17 29.17 13.94 -39.00
CA CYS A 17 27.78 13.63 -39.37
C CYS A 17 27.27 12.33 -38.75
N PHE A 18 28.15 11.30 -38.63
CA PHE A 18 27.77 10.06 -37.95
C PHE A 18 27.60 10.22 -36.44
N CYS A 19 28.48 10.98 -35.80
CA CYS A 19 28.33 11.33 -34.37
C CYS A 19 27.10 12.21 -34.10
N ALA A 20 26.81 13.20 -34.95
CA ALA A 20 25.60 14.01 -34.86
C ALA A 20 24.33 13.17 -35.07
N ALA A 21 24.31 12.24 -36.03
CA ALA A 21 23.20 11.33 -36.24
C ALA A 21 23.00 10.34 -35.07
N LEU A 22 24.11 9.90 -34.45
CA LEU A 22 24.07 9.03 -33.27
C LEU A 22 23.57 9.76 -32.03
N ILE A 23 23.98 11.02 -31.85
CA ILE A 23 23.47 11.87 -30.76
C ILE A 23 22.00 12.21 -30.97
N CYS A 24 21.57 12.52 -32.21
CA CYS A 24 20.15 12.70 -32.50
C CYS A 24 19.34 11.39 -32.30
N ALA A 25 19.87 10.24 -32.65
CA ALA A 25 19.22 8.94 -32.43
C ALA A 25 19.17 8.60 -30.92
N LEU A 26 20.18 8.96 -30.14
CA LEU A 26 20.19 8.82 -28.69
C LEU A 26 19.24 9.81 -28.00
N MET A 27 19.12 11.03 -28.51
CA MET A 27 18.13 12.00 -28.00
C MET A 27 16.69 11.60 -28.37
N ILE A 28 16.44 10.98 -29.52
CA ILE A 28 15.13 10.44 -29.89
C ILE A 28 14.81 9.17 -29.09
N ALA A 29 15.80 8.36 -28.73
CA ALA A 29 15.60 7.20 -27.87
C ALA A 29 15.41 7.57 -26.38
N ALA A 30 15.82 8.78 -25.97
CA ALA A 30 15.59 9.31 -24.62
C ALA A 30 14.23 10.03 -24.47
N VAL A 31 13.50 10.24 -25.54
CA VAL A 31 12.05 10.50 -25.49
C VAL A 31 11.38 9.14 -25.33
N VAL A 32 11.55 8.53 -24.15
CA VAL A 32 10.56 7.58 -23.64
C VAL A 32 9.24 8.33 -23.78
N PRO A 33 8.23 7.83 -24.52
CA PRO A 33 6.92 8.41 -24.39
C PRO A 33 6.62 8.36 -22.89
N VAL A 34 6.52 9.51 -22.25
CA VAL A 34 5.80 9.61 -20.99
C VAL A 34 4.42 9.11 -21.39
N GLY A 35 4.18 7.82 -21.11
CA GLY A 35 2.86 7.26 -21.32
C GLY A 35 1.95 8.27 -20.65
N THR A 36 1.00 8.79 -21.38
CA THR A 36 -0.06 9.61 -20.80
C THR A 36 -0.61 8.73 -19.72
N LEU A 37 -0.25 9.04 -18.46
CA LEU A 37 -0.85 8.41 -17.30
C LEU A 37 -2.34 8.46 -17.58
N ALA A 38 -3.00 7.31 -17.59
CA ALA A 38 -4.43 7.28 -17.79
C ALA A 38 -5.01 8.20 -16.74
N GLU A 39 -5.62 9.30 -17.17
CA GLU A 39 -6.23 10.26 -16.26
C GLU A 39 -7.36 9.52 -15.58
N PHE A 40 -7.25 9.33 -14.25
CA PHE A 40 -8.32 8.70 -13.48
C PHE A 40 -9.56 9.57 -13.58
N ASP A 41 -10.60 9.04 -14.22
CA ASP A 41 -11.90 9.71 -14.29
C ASP A 41 -12.78 9.21 -13.12
N PRO A 42 -12.96 10.01 -12.06
CA PRO A 42 -13.85 9.66 -10.97
C PRO A 42 -15.31 9.49 -11.40
N ASN A 43 -15.70 9.93 -12.60
CA ASN A 43 -17.03 9.70 -13.14
C ASN A 43 -17.25 8.26 -13.59
N GLU A 44 -16.20 7.50 -13.85
CA GLU A 44 -16.31 6.07 -14.14
C GLU A 44 -16.76 5.26 -12.92
N ILE A 45 -16.60 5.78 -11.69
CA ILE A 45 -17.07 5.14 -10.48
C ILE A 45 -18.49 5.58 -10.18
N THR A 46 -19.43 4.65 -10.26
CA THR A 46 -20.85 4.91 -9.98
C THR A 46 -21.24 4.66 -8.53
N THR A 47 -20.45 3.83 -7.82
CA THR A 47 -20.67 3.51 -6.40
C THR A 47 -20.72 4.79 -5.54
N PRO A 48 -21.77 4.99 -4.71
CA PRO A 48 -21.95 6.25 -3.99
C PRO A 48 -20.98 6.45 -2.82
N TYR A 49 -20.65 5.41 -2.06
CA TYR A 49 -19.81 5.49 -0.87
C TYR A 49 -18.52 4.70 -1.09
N VAL A 50 -17.43 5.41 -1.28
CA VAL A 50 -16.14 4.78 -1.64
C VAL A 50 -15.01 5.39 -0.85
N VAL A 51 -14.07 4.55 -0.45
CA VAL A 51 -12.75 4.97 0.02
C VAL A 51 -11.68 4.02 -0.49
N LEU A 52 -10.56 4.58 -0.90
CA LEU A 52 -9.32 3.86 -1.19
C LEU A 52 -8.26 4.32 -0.21
N VAL A 53 -7.65 3.38 0.50
CA VAL A 53 -6.60 3.67 1.48
C VAL A 53 -5.34 2.85 1.22
N ASP A 54 -4.21 3.42 1.60
CA ASP A 54 -2.98 2.69 1.77
C ASP A 54 -3.10 1.81 3.03
N ALA A 55 -2.88 0.51 2.90
CA ALA A 55 -3.13 -0.45 3.97
C ALA A 55 -2.16 -0.28 5.15
N GLU A 56 -0.91 0.08 4.89
CA GLU A 56 0.12 0.27 5.91
C GLU A 56 -0.09 1.56 6.69
N THR A 57 -0.15 2.69 6.02
CA THR A 57 -0.22 4.01 6.64
C THR A 57 -1.63 4.41 7.06
N GLY A 58 -2.66 3.94 6.35
CA GLY A 58 -4.04 4.37 6.49
C GLY A 58 -4.37 5.69 5.78
N THR A 59 -3.43 6.21 5.02
CA THR A 59 -3.65 7.42 4.23
C THR A 59 -4.80 7.19 3.25
N VAL A 60 -5.78 8.09 3.26
CA VAL A 60 -6.84 8.12 2.26
C VAL A 60 -6.24 8.63 0.95
N LEU A 61 -6.30 7.81 -0.09
CA LEU A 61 -5.75 8.09 -1.41
C LEU A 61 -6.81 8.65 -2.36
N TRP A 62 -8.04 8.22 -2.19
CA TRP A 62 -9.21 8.73 -2.89
C TRP A 62 -10.49 8.38 -2.13
N GLU A 63 -11.49 9.24 -2.19
CA GLU A 63 -12.77 9.00 -1.50
C GLU A 63 -13.95 9.71 -2.16
N ARG A 64 -15.13 9.16 -1.93
CA ARG A 64 -16.43 9.76 -2.26
C ARG A 64 -17.42 9.42 -1.16
N ALA A 65 -17.99 10.45 -0.50
CA ALA A 65 -18.97 10.30 0.57
C ALA A 65 -18.61 9.17 1.58
N SER A 66 -17.31 9.04 1.89
CA SER A 66 -16.75 7.90 2.62
C SER A 66 -17.19 7.87 4.08
N HIS A 67 -17.61 9.01 4.63
CA HIS A 67 -18.09 9.17 6.00
C HIS A 67 -19.61 9.16 6.12
N ASP A 68 -20.35 9.06 5.02
CA ASP A 68 -21.80 8.98 5.04
C ASP A 68 -22.26 7.58 5.43
N HIS A 69 -23.39 7.50 6.15
CA HIS A 69 -23.95 6.22 6.58
C HIS A 69 -24.41 5.38 5.40
N ALA A 70 -24.02 4.12 5.41
CA ALA A 70 -24.42 3.11 4.46
C ALA A 70 -24.72 1.79 5.15
N PHE A 71 -25.54 0.94 4.53
CA PHE A 71 -25.75 -0.43 5.01
C PHE A 71 -24.62 -1.33 4.50
N PRO A 72 -23.84 -1.98 5.39
CA PRO A 72 -22.67 -2.75 4.99
C PRO A 72 -23.01 -4.11 4.38
N ALA A 73 -24.24 -4.58 4.49
CA ALA A 73 -24.63 -5.94 4.09
C ALA A 73 -23.62 -6.98 4.64
N SER A 74 -23.30 -8.03 3.85
CA SER A 74 -22.38 -9.08 4.28
C SER A 74 -20.91 -8.68 4.42
N THR A 75 -20.52 -7.46 4.13
CA THR A 75 -19.17 -6.98 4.51
C THR A 75 -19.00 -6.91 6.03
N THR A 76 -20.10 -6.82 6.81
CA THR A 76 -20.16 -7.05 8.27
C THR A 76 -19.38 -8.28 8.74
N LYS A 77 -19.32 -9.35 7.90
CA LYS A 77 -18.67 -10.61 8.25
C LYS A 77 -17.15 -10.49 8.43
N VAL A 78 -16.55 -9.39 7.99
CA VAL A 78 -15.15 -9.06 8.30
C VAL A 78 -14.98 -8.91 9.81
N MET A 79 -15.87 -8.17 10.49
CA MET A 79 -15.88 -8.03 11.95
C MET A 79 -16.12 -9.38 12.63
N THR A 80 -17.07 -10.16 12.11
CA THR A 80 -17.38 -11.48 12.68
C THR A 80 -16.18 -12.43 12.56
N CYS A 81 -15.50 -12.41 11.42
CA CYS A 81 -14.34 -13.26 11.16
C CYS A 81 -13.16 -12.91 12.09
N ILE A 82 -12.81 -11.64 12.18
CA ILE A 82 -11.64 -11.24 13.00
C ILE A 82 -11.91 -11.47 14.48
N LEU A 83 -13.11 -11.19 14.97
CA LEU A 83 -13.49 -11.51 16.35
C LEU A 83 -13.42 -13.00 16.63
N ALA A 84 -13.87 -13.84 15.69
CA ALA A 84 -13.80 -15.30 15.88
C ALA A 84 -12.35 -15.78 15.93
N ILE A 85 -11.47 -15.25 15.09
CA ILE A 85 -10.03 -15.56 15.13
C ILE A 85 -9.40 -15.14 16.46
N GLU A 86 -9.77 -13.99 16.99
CA GLU A 86 -9.21 -13.46 18.24
C GLU A 86 -9.75 -14.14 19.50
N LYS A 87 -10.99 -14.64 19.47
CA LYS A 87 -11.66 -15.21 20.65
C LYS A 87 -11.58 -16.72 20.75
N CYS A 88 -11.25 -17.43 19.67
CA CYS A 88 -11.07 -18.87 19.69
C CYS A 88 -9.59 -19.21 19.83
N GLU A 89 -9.22 -19.89 20.92
CA GLU A 89 -7.83 -20.28 21.21
C GLU A 89 -7.28 -21.31 20.19
N ASP A 90 -8.13 -22.20 19.71
CA ASP A 90 -7.79 -23.23 18.72
C ASP A 90 -8.83 -23.26 17.59
N LEU A 91 -8.45 -22.75 16.43
CA LEU A 91 -9.29 -22.73 15.24
C LEU A 91 -9.45 -24.11 14.58
N GLU A 92 -8.57 -25.07 14.89
CA GLU A 92 -8.68 -26.44 14.42
C GLU A 92 -9.63 -27.28 15.29
N ALA A 93 -10.04 -26.77 16.44
CA ALA A 93 -11.02 -27.43 17.31
C ALA A 93 -12.40 -27.50 16.63
N GLU A 94 -13.14 -28.57 16.88
CA GLU A 94 -14.53 -28.71 16.42
C GLU A 94 -15.48 -27.89 17.30
N MET A 95 -16.37 -27.15 16.67
CA MET A 95 -17.56 -26.59 17.31
C MET A 95 -18.80 -27.41 16.95
N THR A 96 -19.83 -27.33 17.80
CA THR A 96 -21.14 -27.89 17.49
C THR A 96 -22.09 -26.80 17.04
N VAL A 97 -22.64 -26.92 15.84
CA VAL A 97 -23.59 -25.97 15.27
C VAL A 97 -24.92 -26.08 16.00
N GLY A 98 -25.40 -24.95 16.54
CA GLY A 98 -26.74 -24.83 17.09
C GLY A 98 -27.78 -24.55 16.02
N ASN A 99 -28.99 -24.15 16.44
CA ASN A 99 -30.00 -23.67 15.49
C ASN A 99 -29.54 -22.38 14.83
N VAL A 100 -29.44 -22.34 13.49
CA VAL A 100 -28.97 -21.22 12.68
C VAL A 100 -29.95 -20.87 11.59
N THR A 101 -29.81 -19.67 11.02
CA THR A 101 -30.65 -19.21 9.92
C THR A 101 -30.36 -19.98 8.63
N ASN A 102 -31.39 -20.14 7.79
CA ASN A 102 -31.26 -20.59 6.41
C ASN A 102 -31.58 -19.47 5.39
N ARG A 103 -31.60 -18.20 5.84
CA ARG A 103 -31.96 -17.04 5.02
C ARG A 103 -30.76 -16.42 4.35
N GLY A 104 -30.92 -16.07 3.06
CA GLY A 104 -29.88 -15.47 2.24
C GLY A 104 -28.79 -16.49 1.86
N SER A 105 -27.55 -16.03 1.75
CA SER A 105 -26.40 -16.92 1.47
C SER A 105 -26.08 -17.76 2.70
N VAL A 106 -25.92 -19.08 2.50
CA VAL A 106 -25.60 -20.04 3.56
C VAL A 106 -24.48 -20.98 3.12
N MET A 107 -23.70 -21.45 4.06
CA MET A 107 -22.77 -22.57 3.85
C MET A 107 -23.54 -23.91 3.76
N GLY A 108 -24.67 -24.01 4.45
CA GLY A 108 -25.51 -25.22 4.50
C GLY A 108 -25.31 -26.03 5.79
N LEU A 109 -24.92 -25.34 6.87
CA LEU A 109 -24.72 -25.99 8.17
C LEU A 109 -26.02 -26.51 8.78
N SER A 110 -25.94 -27.66 9.44
CA SER A 110 -27.05 -28.31 10.09
C SER A 110 -26.93 -28.32 11.60
N GLU A 111 -28.07 -28.21 12.32
CA GLU A 111 -28.07 -28.31 13.78
C GLU A 111 -27.46 -29.64 14.26
N GLY A 112 -26.59 -29.56 15.27
CA GLY A 112 -25.85 -30.72 15.80
C GLY A 112 -24.67 -31.15 14.91
N GLU A 113 -24.34 -30.41 13.89
CA GLU A 113 -23.13 -30.65 13.09
C GLU A 113 -21.88 -30.30 13.88
N ARG A 114 -20.89 -31.18 13.84
CA ARG A 114 -19.55 -30.95 14.40
C ARG A 114 -18.61 -30.66 13.26
N ILE A 115 -18.01 -29.47 13.29
CA ILE A 115 -17.18 -28.95 12.22
C ILE A 115 -16.08 -28.06 12.83
N LYS A 116 -14.91 -28.04 12.22
CA LYS A 116 -13.81 -27.18 12.69
C LYS A 116 -14.17 -25.71 12.57
N ILE A 117 -13.76 -24.91 13.54
CA ILE A 117 -13.98 -23.46 13.55
C ILE A 117 -13.38 -22.81 12.28
N ILE A 118 -12.17 -23.23 11.90
CA ILE A 118 -11.50 -22.70 10.68
C ILE A 118 -12.34 -22.96 9.42
N ASP A 119 -12.98 -24.11 9.28
CA ASP A 119 -13.81 -24.44 8.13
C ASP A 119 -15.10 -23.59 8.09
N VAL A 120 -15.64 -23.28 9.27
CA VAL A 120 -16.78 -22.35 9.39
C VAL A 120 -16.36 -20.92 8.99
N LEU A 121 -15.13 -20.50 9.32
CA LEU A 121 -14.58 -19.20 8.90
C LEU A 121 -14.40 -19.11 7.38
N TYR A 122 -13.98 -20.20 6.72
CA TYR A 122 -13.94 -20.26 5.26
C TYR A 122 -15.36 -20.14 4.68
N GLY A 123 -16.34 -20.85 5.23
CA GLY A 123 -17.75 -20.74 4.82
C GLY A 123 -18.32 -19.33 5.04
N LEU A 124 -17.96 -18.69 6.17
CA LEU A 124 -18.33 -17.31 6.48
C LEU A 124 -17.85 -16.34 5.40
N MET A 125 -16.58 -16.42 5.01
CA MET A 125 -15.95 -15.43 4.15
C MET A 125 -16.14 -15.72 2.67
N MET A 126 -15.95 -16.96 2.23
CA MET A 126 -15.96 -17.32 0.80
C MET A 126 -17.37 -17.37 0.20
N VAL A 127 -18.28 -18.09 0.84
CA VAL A 127 -19.67 -18.21 0.36
C VAL A 127 -20.65 -17.32 1.11
N SER A 128 -20.12 -16.45 1.98
CA SER A 128 -20.92 -15.47 2.72
C SER A 128 -21.97 -16.11 3.65
N GLY A 129 -21.66 -17.27 4.27
CA GLY A 129 -22.59 -18.06 5.08
C GLY A 129 -23.20 -17.27 6.25
N ASN A 130 -24.52 -17.01 6.20
CA ASN A 130 -25.26 -16.39 7.28
C ASN A 130 -25.42 -17.35 8.46
N ASP A 131 -25.58 -18.62 8.17
CA ASP A 131 -25.58 -19.74 9.13
C ASP A 131 -24.22 -19.84 9.85
N ALA A 132 -23.11 -19.74 9.12
CA ALA A 132 -21.77 -19.71 9.66
C ALA A 132 -21.57 -18.52 10.62
N ALA A 133 -22.04 -17.32 10.25
CA ALA A 133 -21.98 -16.14 11.10
C ALA A 133 -22.76 -16.33 12.43
N GLU A 134 -23.99 -16.87 12.35
CA GLU A 134 -24.79 -17.12 13.54
C GLU A 134 -24.22 -18.26 14.40
N ALA A 135 -23.65 -19.30 13.78
CA ALA A 135 -23.01 -20.40 14.51
C ALA A 135 -21.81 -19.88 15.32
N LEU A 136 -20.93 -19.10 14.71
CA LEU A 136 -19.79 -18.47 15.37
C LEU A 136 -20.22 -17.51 16.49
N ALA A 137 -21.19 -16.64 16.21
CA ALA A 137 -21.70 -15.70 17.21
C ALA A 137 -22.22 -16.40 18.48
N LYS A 138 -22.98 -17.48 18.31
CA LYS A 138 -23.49 -18.28 19.42
C LYS A 138 -22.40 -19.07 20.13
N HIS A 139 -21.45 -19.61 19.38
CA HIS A 139 -20.34 -20.35 19.95
C HIS A 139 -19.45 -19.47 20.84
N ILE A 140 -19.16 -18.26 20.41
CA ILE A 140 -18.24 -17.34 21.08
C ILE A 140 -18.91 -16.60 22.24
N ALA A 141 -20.11 -16.05 22.00
CA ALA A 141 -20.77 -15.16 22.97
C ALA A 141 -22.04 -15.76 23.59
N GLY A 142 -22.39 -16.99 23.28
CA GLY A 142 -23.61 -17.66 23.76
C GLY A 142 -24.91 -17.16 23.13
N SER A 143 -24.93 -15.96 22.56
CA SER A 143 -26.10 -15.38 21.87
C SER A 143 -25.71 -14.41 20.77
N LYS A 144 -26.64 -14.16 19.82
CA LYS A 144 -26.44 -13.17 18.74
C LYS A 144 -26.35 -11.74 19.28
N GLY A 145 -27.12 -11.42 20.32
CA GLY A 145 -27.10 -10.08 20.95
C GLY A 145 -25.77 -9.81 21.65
N ALA A 146 -25.30 -10.73 22.48
CA ALA A 146 -24.00 -10.58 23.14
C ALA A 146 -22.85 -10.48 22.14
N PHE A 147 -22.93 -11.17 21.01
CA PHE A 147 -21.93 -11.04 19.96
C PHE A 147 -22.00 -9.67 19.27
N ALA A 148 -23.19 -9.12 19.03
CA ALA A 148 -23.34 -7.79 18.47
C ALA A 148 -22.76 -6.70 19.42
N GLU A 149 -22.92 -6.86 20.73
CA GLU A 149 -22.25 -5.99 21.73
C GLU A 149 -20.71 -6.07 21.61
N MET A 150 -20.15 -7.28 21.46
CA MET A 150 -18.71 -7.47 21.21
C MET A 150 -18.26 -6.79 19.90
N MET A 151 -19.06 -6.88 18.84
CA MET A 151 -18.77 -6.20 17.56
C MET A 151 -18.71 -4.69 17.74
N ASN A 152 -19.68 -4.10 18.46
CA ASN A 152 -19.72 -2.66 18.73
C ASN A 152 -18.56 -2.20 19.64
N GLN A 153 -18.18 -3.03 20.60
CA GLN A 153 -17.01 -2.78 21.43
C GLN A 153 -15.71 -2.75 20.60
N LYS A 154 -15.53 -3.74 19.71
CA LYS A 154 -14.39 -3.76 18.77
C LYS A 154 -14.44 -2.57 17.81
N ALA A 155 -15.61 -2.17 17.31
CA ALA A 155 -15.76 -1.00 16.46
C ALA A 155 -15.26 0.27 17.18
N ALA A 156 -15.65 0.45 18.44
CA ALA A 156 -15.19 1.58 19.27
C ALA A 156 -13.65 1.54 19.48
N GLU A 157 -13.08 0.36 19.76
CA GLU A 157 -11.63 0.17 19.90
C GLU A 157 -10.85 0.55 18.62
N LEU A 158 -11.45 0.30 17.45
CA LEU A 158 -10.87 0.63 16.14
C LEU A 158 -11.14 2.07 15.69
N GLY A 159 -11.89 2.87 16.47
CA GLY A 159 -12.24 4.23 16.11
C GLY A 159 -13.36 4.34 15.05
N MET A 160 -14.15 3.28 14.85
CA MET A 160 -15.30 3.26 13.93
C MET A 160 -16.49 4.00 14.53
N THR A 161 -16.41 5.33 14.57
CA THR A 161 -17.34 6.17 15.33
C THR A 161 -18.73 6.35 14.70
N ALA A 162 -18.87 6.00 13.43
CA ALA A 162 -20.10 6.07 12.67
C ALA A 162 -20.63 4.66 12.30
N THR A 163 -20.41 3.68 13.19
CA THR A 163 -20.77 2.27 12.95
C THR A 163 -21.59 1.72 14.10
N HIS A 164 -22.65 0.96 13.77
CA HIS A 164 -23.42 0.20 14.72
C HIS A 164 -23.82 -1.17 14.13
N PHE A 165 -23.43 -2.23 14.79
CA PHE A 165 -23.73 -3.61 14.41
C PHE A 165 -24.87 -4.18 15.27
N VAL A 166 -25.87 -4.81 14.62
CA VAL A 166 -27.02 -5.46 15.28
C VAL A 166 -26.97 -6.98 15.15
N ASN A 167 -26.23 -7.48 14.17
CA ASN A 167 -26.11 -8.90 13.90
C ASN A 167 -24.75 -9.24 13.28
N ALA A 168 -24.37 -10.52 13.32
CA ALA A 168 -23.09 -11.01 12.87
C ALA A 168 -23.00 -11.24 11.34
N ASN A 169 -24.12 -11.22 10.61
CA ASN A 169 -24.19 -11.64 9.20
C ASN A 169 -24.44 -10.51 8.21
N GLY A 170 -24.88 -9.32 8.69
CA GLY A 170 -25.17 -8.16 7.86
C GLY A 170 -26.54 -8.23 7.17
N LEU A 171 -27.47 -9.06 7.65
CA LEU A 171 -28.86 -8.96 7.24
C LEU A 171 -29.43 -7.61 7.66
N HIS A 172 -30.23 -7.04 6.77
CA HIS A 172 -30.72 -5.67 6.94
C HIS A 172 -31.47 -5.44 8.24
N ASN A 173 -31.17 -4.32 8.85
CA ASN A 173 -31.83 -3.68 9.96
C ASN A 173 -31.47 -2.20 9.90
N GLU A 174 -32.43 -1.30 10.15
CA GLU A 174 -32.20 0.16 10.09
C GLU A 174 -31.09 0.64 11.05
N GLU A 175 -30.94 -0.04 12.19
CA GLU A 175 -29.90 0.25 13.18
C GLU A 175 -28.56 -0.42 12.87
N HIS A 176 -28.43 -1.14 11.73
CA HIS A 176 -27.22 -1.84 11.31
C HIS A 176 -26.55 -1.06 10.19
N TYR A 177 -25.68 -0.13 10.51
CA TYR A 177 -25.05 0.77 9.58
C TYR A 177 -23.54 0.93 9.83
N SER A 178 -22.84 1.44 8.84
CA SER A 178 -21.43 1.81 8.91
C SER A 178 -21.13 2.90 7.88
N THR A 179 -19.87 3.21 7.67
CA THR A 179 -19.38 4.07 6.59
C THR A 179 -18.29 3.35 5.80
N ALA A 180 -17.99 3.80 4.58
CA ALA A 180 -16.88 3.23 3.81
C ALA A 180 -15.56 3.41 4.56
N TYR A 181 -15.36 4.55 5.21
CA TYR A 181 -14.17 4.85 6.00
C TYR A 181 -14.02 3.91 7.21
N ASP A 182 -15.09 3.74 8.01
CA ASP A 182 -15.05 2.84 9.16
C ASP A 182 -14.78 1.39 8.76
N MET A 183 -15.39 0.95 7.64
CA MET A 183 -15.11 -0.40 7.09
C MET A 183 -13.68 -0.55 6.57
N ALA A 184 -13.03 0.53 6.13
CA ALA A 184 -11.61 0.51 5.79
C ALA A 184 -10.73 0.39 7.04
N LEU A 185 -11.07 1.05 8.15
CA LEU A 185 -10.38 0.87 9.45
C LEU A 185 -10.43 -0.61 9.88
N LEU A 186 -11.61 -1.22 9.81
CA LEU A 186 -11.81 -2.63 10.11
C LEU A 186 -10.99 -3.55 9.19
N ALA A 187 -11.04 -3.30 7.88
CA ALA A 187 -10.32 -4.10 6.90
C ALA A 187 -8.80 -4.03 7.11
N ARG A 188 -8.26 -2.83 7.35
CA ARG A 188 -6.84 -2.62 7.68
C ARG A 188 -6.42 -3.39 8.93
N TYR A 189 -7.25 -3.37 9.97
CA TYR A 189 -6.99 -4.12 11.19
C TYR A 189 -6.99 -5.63 10.92
N ALA A 190 -8.01 -6.14 10.24
CA ALA A 190 -8.16 -7.56 9.95
C ALA A 190 -7.04 -8.10 9.03
N MET A 191 -6.63 -7.32 8.03
CA MET A 191 -5.55 -7.69 7.11
C MET A 191 -4.17 -7.80 7.77
N LYS A 192 -3.95 -7.30 8.98
CA LYS A 192 -2.73 -7.55 9.76
C LYS A 192 -2.65 -8.98 10.32
N ASN A 193 -3.77 -9.70 10.34
CA ASN A 193 -3.83 -11.07 10.83
C ASN A 193 -3.59 -12.07 9.70
N GLU A 194 -2.56 -12.91 9.81
CA GLU A 194 -2.17 -13.86 8.76
C GLU A 194 -3.25 -14.92 8.49
N THR A 195 -3.97 -15.37 9.50
CA THR A 195 -5.08 -16.34 9.32
C THR A 195 -6.22 -15.70 8.56
N PHE A 196 -6.57 -14.45 8.90
CA PHE A 196 -7.58 -13.70 8.14
C PHE A 196 -7.17 -13.54 6.68
N ARG A 197 -5.93 -13.09 6.41
CA ARG A 197 -5.40 -12.96 5.04
C ARG A 197 -5.52 -14.27 4.26
N ARG A 198 -5.08 -15.38 4.85
CA ARG A 198 -5.16 -16.71 4.22
C ARG A 198 -6.59 -17.08 3.85
N ILE A 199 -7.56 -16.84 4.74
CA ILE A 199 -8.97 -17.16 4.48
C ILE A 199 -9.52 -16.33 3.32
N VAL A 200 -9.32 -15.01 3.35
CA VAL A 200 -9.95 -14.09 2.39
C VAL A 200 -9.31 -14.12 1.01
N SER A 201 -8.04 -14.52 0.90
CA SER A 201 -7.33 -14.67 -0.37
C SER A 201 -7.55 -16.04 -1.04
N SER A 202 -8.12 -17.03 -0.32
CA SER A 202 -8.35 -18.37 -0.87
C SER A 202 -9.41 -18.34 -1.96
N LYS A 203 -9.11 -18.95 -3.10
CA LYS A 203 -10.02 -19.09 -4.24
C LYS A 203 -11.04 -20.20 -3.98
N GLU A 204 -10.58 -21.33 -3.46
CA GLU A 204 -11.35 -22.54 -3.18
C GLU A 204 -10.93 -23.13 -1.83
N HIS A 205 -11.85 -23.81 -1.14
CA HIS A 205 -11.58 -24.55 0.08
C HIS A 205 -12.50 -25.75 0.19
N THR A 206 -11.91 -26.92 0.49
CA THR A 206 -12.64 -28.17 0.65
C THR A 206 -12.72 -28.51 2.14
N VAL A 207 -13.93 -28.68 2.65
CA VAL A 207 -14.20 -29.15 4.01
C VAL A 207 -14.48 -30.64 3.99
N ALA A 208 -13.79 -31.38 4.85
CA ALA A 208 -13.97 -32.81 4.98
C ALA A 208 -15.41 -33.19 5.40
N PRO A 209 -15.87 -34.43 5.13
CA PRO A 209 -17.15 -34.93 5.62
C PRO A 209 -17.32 -34.75 7.12
N THR A 210 -18.53 -34.34 7.53
CA THR A 210 -18.89 -34.16 8.93
C THR A 210 -19.86 -35.27 9.41
N ASN A 211 -20.26 -35.18 10.68
CA ASN A 211 -21.29 -36.08 11.20
C ASN A 211 -22.69 -35.86 10.55
N ARG A 212 -22.94 -34.69 9.96
CA ARG A 212 -24.22 -34.31 9.31
C ARG A 212 -24.12 -34.24 7.78
N ASN A 213 -22.99 -33.81 7.25
CA ASN A 213 -22.74 -33.73 5.79
C ASN A 213 -21.69 -34.77 5.39
N LYS A 214 -22.14 -35.88 4.75
CA LYS A 214 -21.25 -36.97 4.33
C LYS A 214 -20.42 -36.67 3.10
N SER A 215 -20.74 -35.60 2.37
CA SER A 215 -20.00 -35.14 1.17
C SER A 215 -18.94 -34.08 1.50
N GLY A 216 -19.02 -33.50 2.69
CA GLY A 216 -18.25 -32.30 3.00
C GLY A 216 -18.75 -31.05 2.25
N TYR A 217 -17.92 -30.03 2.12
CA TYR A 217 -18.29 -28.81 1.41
C TYR A 217 -17.18 -28.42 0.44
N GLU A 218 -17.56 -28.04 -0.77
CA GLU A 218 -16.69 -27.39 -1.75
C GLU A 218 -17.06 -25.92 -1.78
N LEU A 219 -16.16 -25.06 -1.27
CA LEU A 219 -16.37 -23.63 -1.14
C LEU A 219 -15.60 -22.90 -2.22
N VAL A 220 -16.27 -22.06 -3.00
CA VAL A 220 -15.65 -21.19 -4.01
C VAL A 220 -15.89 -19.74 -3.61
N ASN A 221 -14.84 -18.91 -3.67
CA ASN A 221 -14.93 -17.54 -3.24
C ASN A 221 -15.87 -16.72 -4.13
N SER A 222 -16.75 -15.95 -3.48
CA SER A 222 -17.69 -15.05 -4.16
C SER A 222 -17.07 -13.76 -4.69
N ASN A 223 -15.79 -13.48 -4.33
CA ASN A 223 -15.06 -12.31 -4.80
C ASN A 223 -14.54 -12.54 -6.23
N ARG A 224 -15.14 -11.86 -7.20
CA ARG A 224 -14.77 -11.96 -8.62
C ARG A 224 -13.40 -11.39 -8.97
N LEU A 225 -12.79 -10.59 -8.10
CA LEU A 225 -11.39 -10.19 -8.28
C LEU A 225 -10.42 -11.35 -8.09
N LEU A 226 -10.83 -12.41 -7.36
CA LEU A 226 -10.00 -13.59 -7.10
C LEU A 226 -10.31 -14.74 -8.05
N VAL A 227 -11.57 -14.95 -8.35
CA VAL A 227 -12.03 -16.10 -9.15
C VAL A 227 -13.30 -15.77 -9.93
N THR A 228 -13.27 -16.06 -11.22
CA THR A 228 -14.43 -15.89 -12.11
C THR A 228 -14.99 -17.26 -12.47
N PRO A 229 -16.27 -17.56 -12.19
CA PRO A 229 -16.91 -18.78 -12.64
C PRO A 229 -16.94 -18.89 -14.16
N LYS A 230 -16.96 -20.10 -14.67
CA LYS A 230 -17.15 -20.35 -16.10
C LYS A 230 -18.43 -19.68 -16.60
N ASN A 231 -18.36 -18.98 -17.71
CA ASN A 231 -19.43 -18.20 -18.34
C ASN A 231 -19.84 -16.91 -17.63
N ASP A 232 -19.05 -16.44 -16.67
CA ASP A 232 -19.24 -15.16 -16.04
C ASP A 232 -18.29 -14.11 -16.66
N GLU A 233 -18.51 -12.82 -16.39
CA GLU A 233 -17.61 -11.78 -16.84
C GLU A 233 -16.28 -11.88 -16.10
N ASP A 234 -15.16 -11.80 -16.82
CA ASP A 234 -13.82 -11.83 -16.24
C ASP A 234 -13.50 -10.51 -15.54
N CYS A 235 -13.56 -10.57 -14.23
CA CYS A 235 -13.16 -9.47 -13.34
C CYS A 235 -11.88 -9.79 -12.57
N GLU A 236 -11.22 -10.91 -12.83
CA GLU A 236 -10.03 -11.30 -12.08
C GLU A 236 -8.96 -10.19 -12.16
N TYR A 237 -8.31 -9.98 -11.04
CA TYR A 237 -7.23 -9.03 -10.91
C TYR A 237 -6.04 -9.72 -10.26
N GLU A 238 -4.93 -9.81 -11.00
CA GLU A 238 -3.77 -10.62 -10.60
C GLU A 238 -3.17 -10.21 -9.25
N TYR A 239 -3.35 -8.93 -8.87
CA TYR A 239 -2.84 -8.39 -7.60
C TYR A 239 -3.85 -8.47 -6.45
N ALA A 240 -5.08 -8.95 -6.68
CA ALA A 240 -6.12 -9.01 -5.65
C ALA A 240 -5.74 -10.01 -4.54
N THR A 241 -5.92 -9.59 -3.28
CA THR A 241 -5.59 -10.37 -2.07
C THR A 241 -6.82 -10.64 -1.18
N GLY A 242 -8.00 -10.11 -1.50
CA GLY A 242 -9.26 -10.30 -0.75
C GLY A 242 -10.29 -9.25 -1.11
N ILE A 243 -11.32 -8.99 -0.27
CA ILE A 243 -11.58 -9.44 1.09
C ILE A 243 -13.00 -10.01 1.19
N LYS A 244 -14.07 -9.18 0.93
CA LYS A 244 -15.46 -9.59 1.17
C LYS A 244 -16.46 -8.87 0.29
N THR A 245 -17.40 -9.62 -0.27
CA THR A 245 -18.59 -9.11 -0.97
C THR A 245 -19.79 -8.97 -0.05
N GLY A 246 -20.70 -8.06 -0.38
CA GLY A 246 -21.98 -7.90 0.30
C GLY A 246 -23.09 -7.56 -0.68
N ASN A 247 -24.32 -7.94 -0.35
CA ASN A 247 -25.52 -7.54 -1.07
C ASN A 247 -26.76 -7.77 -0.20
N THR A 248 -27.58 -6.76 -0.06
CA THR A 248 -28.99 -6.84 0.32
C THR A 248 -29.77 -5.87 -0.57
N ARG A 249 -31.09 -6.00 -0.58
CA ARG A 249 -31.93 -5.10 -1.37
C ARG A 249 -31.73 -3.63 -0.98
N GLU A 250 -31.60 -3.38 0.30
CA GLU A 250 -31.52 -2.06 0.90
C GLU A 250 -30.09 -1.48 0.83
N ALA A 251 -29.07 -2.35 0.91
CA ALA A 251 -27.68 -1.93 0.87
C ALA A 251 -27.14 -1.77 -0.56
N GLY A 252 -27.80 -2.38 -1.58
CA GLY A 252 -27.18 -2.52 -2.87
C GLY A 252 -25.97 -3.48 -2.82
N TYR A 253 -25.11 -3.42 -3.82
CA TYR A 253 -23.89 -4.20 -3.88
C TYR A 253 -22.76 -3.51 -3.09
N CYS A 254 -22.09 -4.28 -2.25
CA CYS A 254 -20.99 -3.85 -1.41
C CYS A 254 -19.75 -4.70 -1.68
N LEU A 255 -18.58 -4.11 -1.56
CA LEU A 255 -17.28 -4.78 -1.68
C LEU A 255 -16.27 -4.14 -0.74
N ILE A 256 -15.54 -4.97 -0.02
CA ILE A 256 -14.24 -4.62 0.53
C ILE A 256 -13.24 -5.44 -0.25
N ALA A 257 -12.32 -4.78 -0.93
CA ALA A 257 -11.27 -5.40 -1.73
C ALA A 257 -9.89 -4.99 -1.23
N SER A 258 -8.90 -5.84 -1.45
CA SER A 258 -7.50 -5.51 -1.28
C SER A 258 -6.67 -5.99 -2.46
N ALA A 259 -5.58 -5.29 -2.74
CA ALA A 259 -4.63 -5.65 -3.78
C ALA A 259 -3.22 -5.29 -3.32
N GLU A 260 -2.24 -6.13 -3.70
CA GLU A 260 -0.83 -5.91 -3.38
C GLU A 260 0.00 -5.96 -4.66
N LYS A 261 0.80 -4.91 -4.88
CA LYS A 261 1.71 -4.82 -6.03
C LYS A 261 3.00 -4.13 -5.59
N ASP A 262 4.15 -4.74 -5.95
CA ASP A 262 5.48 -4.19 -5.68
C ASP A 262 5.72 -3.85 -4.19
N GLY A 263 5.13 -4.65 -3.27
CA GLY A 263 5.24 -4.49 -1.82
C GLY A 263 4.32 -3.41 -1.23
N ARG A 264 3.46 -2.79 -2.02
CA ARG A 264 2.42 -1.86 -1.56
C ARG A 264 1.07 -2.55 -1.54
N GLU A 265 0.38 -2.49 -0.41
CA GLU A 265 -0.98 -3.00 -0.28
C GLU A 265 -1.98 -1.86 -0.19
N LEU A 266 -3.07 -1.98 -0.95
CA LEU A 266 -4.19 -1.05 -1.00
C LEU A 266 -5.48 -1.74 -0.57
N ILE A 267 -6.36 -0.99 0.08
CA ILE A 267 -7.71 -1.44 0.44
C ILE A 267 -8.73 -0.47 -0.14
N ALA A 268 -9.69 -1.00 -0.88
CA ALA A 268 -10.83 -0.26 -1.40
C ALA A 268 -12.13 -0.76 -0.74
N VAL A 269 -12.95 0.16 -0.25
CA VAL A 269 -14.30 -0.12 0.25
C VAL A 269 -15.30 0.59 -0.63
N LEU A 270 -16.24 -0.16 -1.19
CA LEU A 270 -17.30 0.31 -2.08
C LEU A 270 -18.64 -0.15 -1.50
N LEU A 271 -19.51 0.79 -1.11
CA LEU A 271 -20.82 0.49 -0.53
C LEU A 271 -21.93 1.17 -1.32
N GLY A 272 -23.08 0.51 -1.40
CA GLY A 272 -24.28 1.11 -1.95
C GLY A 272 -24.34 1.13 -3.47
N ASP A 273 -23.58 0.27 -4.17
CA ASP A 273 -23.63 0.22 -5.63
C ASP A 273 -25.00 -0.20 -6.12
N ASN A 274 -25.55 0.54 -7.07
CA ASN A 274 -26.90 0.30 -7.54
C ASN A 274 -26.96 -0.92 -8.46
N GLU A 275 -28.03 -1.73 -8.24
CA GLU A 275 -28.46 -2.77 -9.15
C GLU A 275 -29.05 -2.15 -10.43
N ASP A 276 -28.26 -1.64 -11.34
CA ASP A 276 -28.69 -1.69 -12.71
C ASP A 276 -28.45 -3.12 -13.17
N ARG A 277 -29.55 -3.85 -13.42
CA ARG A 277 -29.58 -5.30 -13.68
C ARG A 277 -28.71 -5.76 -14.85
N THR A 278 -28.11 -4.85 -15.59
CA THR A 278 -27.21 -5.10 -16.70
C THR A 278 -25.74 -5.15 -16.29
N GLU A 279 -25.37 -4.69 -15.08
CA GLU A 279 -23.94 -4.53 -14.70
C GLU A 279 -23.63 -4.91 -13.24
N THR A 280 -23.93 -6.16 -12.87
CA THR A 280 -23.63 -6.76 -11.56
C THR A 280 -22.15 -6.70 -11.13
N TYR A 281 -21.26 -6.27 -12.03
CA TYR A 281 -19.81 -6.32 -11.83
C TYR A 281 -19.18 -4.96 -11.61
N TYR A 282 -19.95 -3.88 -11.57
CA TYR A 282 -19.44 -2.52 -11.43
C TYR A 282 -18.49 -2.35 -10.25
N ARG A 283 -18.86 -2.83 -9.05
CA ARG A 283 -18.00 -2.72 -7.87
C ARG A 283 -16.63 -3.38 -8.06
N PHE A 284 -16.53 -4.47 -8.83
CA PHE A 284 -15.25 -5.15 -9.10
C PHE A 284 -14.41 -4.36 -10.10
N ARG A 285 -15.04 -3.85 -11.18
CA ARG A 285 -14.35 -2.98 -12.15
C ARG A 285 -13.89 -1.70 -11.49
N SER A 286 -14.75 -1.04 -10.71
CA SER A 286 -14.41 0.18 -9.96
C SER A 286 -13.24 -0.05 -9.00
N ALA A 287 -13.25 -1.17 -8.25
CA ALA A 287 -12.13 -1.51 -7.37
C ALA A 287 -10.83 -1.74 -8.16
N LYS A 288 -10.89 -2.45 -9.29
CA LYS A 288 -9.75 -2.68 -10.18
C LYS A 288 -9.19 -1.37 -10.73
N SER A 289 -10.05 -0.49 -11.26
CA SER A 289 -9.63 0.83 -11.77
C SER A 289 -9.00 1.71 -10.70
N LEU A 290 -9.56 1.70 -9.47
CA LEU A 290 -8.98 2.41 -8.32
C LEU A 290 -7.58 1.87 -7.98
N PHE A 291 -7.39 0.57 -7.95
CA PHE A 291 -6.09 -0.03 -7.68
C PHE A 291 -5.08 0.27 -8.77
N GLU A 292 -5.44 0.10 -10.04
CA GLU A 292 -4.58 0.41 -11.19
C GLU A 292 -4.15 1.87 -11.17
N TRP A 293 -5.12 2.78 -11.03
CA TRP A 293 -4.82 4.20 -10.90
C TRP A 293 -3.87 4.49 -9.74
N ALA A 294 -4.13 3.94 -8.56
CA ALA A 294 -3.32 4.22 -7.39
C ALA A 294 -1.89 3.66 -7.52
N PHE A 295 -1.74 2.43 -8.02
CA PHE A 295 -0.41 1.85 -8.25
C PHE A 295 0.41 2.65 -9.27
N GLU A 296 -0.24 3.27 -10.25
CA GLU A 296 0.42 4.10 -11.26
C GLU A 296 0.70 5.52 -10.78
N ASN A 297 -0.24 6.10 -10.02
CA ASN A 297 -0.25 7.54 -9.75
C ASN A 297 0.11 7.92 -8.31
N ILE A 298 0.04 7.01 -7.35
CA ILE A 298 0.39 7.31 -5.97
C ILE A 298 1.84 6.97 -5.69
N ILE A 299 2.59 7.93 -5.18
CA ILE A 299 3.98 7.73 -4.74
C ILE A 299 4.13 8.03 -3.25
N THR A 300 5.17 7.47 -2.66
CA THR A 300 5.61 7.77 -1.30
C THR A 300 7.01 8.35 -1.35
N VAL A 301 7.21 9.48 -0.69
CA VAL A 301 8.47 10.20 -0.63
C VAL A 301 8.91 10.29 0.83
N ASN A 302 10.15 9.89 1.12
CA ASN A 302 10.70 10.02 2.46
C ASN A 302 10.97 11.51 2.76
N ALA A 303 10.48 12.01 3.89
CA ALA A 303 10.63 13.41 4.30
C ALA A 303 12.10 13.82 4.43
N ALA A 304 13.00 12.93 4.84
CA ALA A 304 14.42 13.19 4.93
C ALA A 304 15.06 13.55 3.57
N SER A 305 14.44 13.16 2.44
CA SER A 305 14.92 13.52 1.10
C SER A 305 14.56 14.94 0.65
N LEU A 306 13.72 15.66 1.39
CA LEU A 306 13.16 16.96 0.99
C LEU A 306 14.02 18.17 1.40
N ASN A 307 15.22 17.97 1.98
CA ASN A 307 16.11 19.04 2.45
C ASN A 307 15.38 20.09 3.31
N LEU A 308 14.63 19.63 4.30
CA LEU A 308 13.82 20.46 5.21
C LEU A 308 14.68 21.14 6.27
N GLN A 309 14.18 22.22 6.86
CA GLN A 309 14.75 22.78 8.09
C GLN A 309 14.51 21.78 9.24
N THR A 310 15.57 21.16 9.73
CA THR A 310 15.50 20.14 10.80
C THR A 310 16.08 20.59 12.13
N THR A 311 16.61 21.80 12.20
CA THR A 311 17.27 22.36 13.42
C THR A 311 16.63 23.66 13.85
N PHE A 312 16.36 23.79 15.14
CA PHE A 312 15.68 24.94 15.75
C PHE A 312 16.42 25.35 17.01
N GLU A 313 16.77 26.62 17.15
CA GLU A 313 17.39 27.14 18.37
C GLU A 313 16.34 27.64 19.35
N THR A 314 16.52 27.36 20.63
CA THR A 314 15.66 27.81 21.71
C THR A 314 16.50 28.19 22.94
N SER A 315 15.88 28.87 23.89
CA SER A 315 16.47 29.17 25.21
C SER A 315 15.86 28.29 26.28
N VAL A 316 16.69 27.79 27.17
CA VAL A 316 16.31 26.94 28.31
C VAL A 316 16.28 27.79 29.58
N ASN A 317 15.16 27.81 30.26
CA ASN A 317 15.01 28.44 31.57
C ASN A 317 15.73 27.61 32.63
N ASN A 318 16.20 28.27 33.70
CA ASN A 318 16.88 27.63 34.83
C ASN A 318 18.12 26.81 34.45
N ALA A 319 18.75 27.12 33.31
CA ALA A 319 20.05 26.52 32.95
C ALA A 319 21.16 26.92 33.91
N SER A 320 22.10 26.03 34.21
CA SER A 320 23.26 26.31 35.02
C SER A 320 24.07 27.52 34.48
N PHE A 321 24.61 28.35 35.35
CA PHE A 321 25.53 29.43 34.94
C PHE A 321 26.84 28.93 34.30
N GLU A 322 27.16 27.64 34.55
CA GLU A 322 28.33 26.98 33.96
C GLU A 322 28.01 26.35 32.59
N ASP A 323 26.75 26.51 32.10
CA ASP A 323 26.38 25.96 30.78
C ASP A 323 27.20 26.66 29.68
N PRO A 324 27.99 25.90 28.88
CA PRO A 324 28.94 26.47 27.90
C PRO A 324 28.22 27.23 26.77
N TYR A 325 26.94 27.02 26.61
CA TYR A 325 26.10 27.65 25.59
C TYR A 325 25.13 28.70 26.16
N SER A 326 25.30 29.07 27.44
CA SER A 326 24.49 30.10 28.13
C SER A 326 22.97 29.80 28.02
N GLY A 327 22.59 28.55 28.20
CA GLY A 327 21.20 28.12 28.13
C GLY A 327 20.61 28.03 26.71
N LYS A 328 21.41 28.20 25.66
CA LYS A 328 20.94 27.94 24.29
C LYS A 328 20.93 26.43 24.00
N LEU A 329 19.86 25.96 23.41
CA LEU A 329 19.67 24.55 23.05
C LEU A 329 19.21 24.45 21.60
N THR A 330 19.85 23.57 20.86
CA THR A 330 19.38 23.17 19.53
C THR A 330 18.42 21.99 19.69
N LEU A 331 17.23 22.08 19.09
CA LEU A 331 16.30 21.02 18.95
C LEU A 331 16.42 20.44 17.53
N ASN A 332 16.51 19.11 17.42
CA ASN A 332 16.58 18.43 16.16
C ASN A 332 15.20 17.80 15.85
N ALA A 333 14.66 18.06 14.66
CA ALA A 333 13.46 17.38 14.20
C ALA A 333 13.78 15.95 13.78
N SER A 334 13.05 14.98 14.34
CA SER A 334 13.15 13.56 14.00
C SER A 334 12.32 13.29 12.75
N VAL A 335 12.85 13.59 11.57
CA VAL A 335 12.16 13.37 10.28
C VAL A 335 12.42 11.99 9.69
N ASP A 336 13.33 11.22 10.28
CA ASP A 336 13.59 9.84 9.88
C ASP A 336 12.34 8.99 10.16
N GLY A 337 11.86 8.29 9.14
CA GLY A 337 10.62 7.53 9.21
C GLY A 337 9.35 8.32 8.85
N CYS A 338 9.42 9.65 8.73
CA CYS A 338 8.32 10.44 8.17
C CYS A 338 8.27 10.29 6.65
N SER A 339 7.08 10.14 6.09
CA SER A 339 6.88 10.02 4.64
C SER A 339 5.62 10.78 4.20
N LEU A 340 5.65 11.23 2.96
CA LEU A 340 4.52 11.84 2.27
C LEU A 340 4.00 10.84 1.24
N THR A 341 2.74 10.47 1.31
CA THR A 341 2.07 9.60 0.34
C THR A 341 0.95 10.39 -0.31
N GLY A 342 0.90 10.42 -1.63
CA GLY A 342 -0.11 11.16 -2.37
C GLY A 342 0.06 11.04 -3.88
N VAL A 343 -0.77 11.77 -4.61
CA VAL A 343 -0.75 11.78 -6.08
C VAL A 343 0.60 12.30 -6.58
N ARG A 344 1.21 11.54 -7.49
CA ARG A 344 2.53 11.84 -8.09
C ARG A 344 2.66 13.29 -8.55
N GLN A 345 1.65 13.81 -9.23
CA GLN A 345 1.68 15.17 -9.76
C GLN A 345 1.75 16.22 -8.62
N GLU A 346 0.95 16.07 -7.57
CA GLU A 346 0.96 16.96 -6.41
C GLU A 346 2.28 16.86 -5.65
N LEU A 347 2.73 15.64 -5.35
CA LEU A 347 3.99 15.44 -4.64
C LEU A 347 5.20 15.91 -5.45
N SER A 348 5.21 15.71 -6.77
CA SER A 348 6.28 16.25 -7.62
C SER A 348 6.35 17.77 -7.52
N SER A 349 5.20 18.47 -7.50
CA SER A 349 5.16 19.91 -7.30
C SER A 349 5.71 20.32 -5.92
N ILE A 350 5.39 19.60 -4.85
CA ILE A 350 5.92 19.84 -3.51
C ILE A 350 7.44 19.61 -3.48
N ILE A 351 7.94 18.53 -4.11
CA ILE A 351 9.37 18.22 -4.17
C ILE A 351 10.13 19.31 -4.92
N GLU A 352 9.65 19.74 -6.08
CA GLU A 352 10.25 20.80 -6.87
C GLU A 352 10.29 22.15 -6.12
N ASN A 353 9.33 22.39 -5.24
CA ASN A 353 9.19 23.61 -4.45
C ASN A 353 9.48 23.37 -2.95
N ALA A 354 10.29 22.39 -2.60
CA ALA A 354 10.55 22.02 -1.21
C ALA A 354 11.10 23.18 -0.35
N SER A 355 11.75 24.16 -0.98
CA SER A 355 12.22 25.40 -0.32
C SER A 355 11.08 26.32 0.19
N LEU A 356 9.85 26.10 -0.27
CA LEU A 356 8.65 26.83 0.18
C LEU A 356 7.93 26.11 1.33
N ILE A 357 8.40 24.92 1.73
CA ILE A 357 7.86 24.22 2.90
C ILE A 357 8.24 25.01 4.14
N THR A 358 7.26 25.42 4.91
CA THR A 358 7.44 26.12 6.18
C THR A 358 7.49 25.12 7.34
N ALA A 359 8.41 25.34 8.27
CA ALA A 359 8.56 24.50 9.45
C ALA A 359 8.23 25.34 10.70
N THR A 360 7.13 25.02 11.36
CA THR A 360 6.63 25.74 12.53
C THR A 360 6.83 24.89 13.78
N PRO A 361 7.84 25.23 14.63
CA PRO A 361 8.05 24.50 15.88
C PRO A 361 6.98 24.88 16.92
N ASN A 362 6.51 23.88 17.66
CA ASN A 362 5.51 23.99 18.72
C ASN A 362 6.03 23.30 19.99
N TYR A 363 6.40 24.08 20.99
CA TYR A 363 6.86 23.61 22.29
C TYR A 363 6.52 24.63 23.39
N ALA A 364 6.32 24.14 24.61
CA ALA A 364 6.13 24.98 25.79
C ALA A 364 7.49 25.59 26.24
N ALA A 365 7.46 26.45 27.24
CA ALA A 365 8.69 26.99 27.84
C ALA A 365 9.56 25.83 28.38
N ILE A 366 10.77 25.71 27.81
CA ILE A 366 11.70 24.62 28.13
C ILE A 366 12.49 25.00 29.37
N THR A 367 12.58 24.08 30.33
CA THR A 367 13.24 24.33 31.63
C THR A 367 14.21 23.18 31.95
N ALA A 368 15.44 23.51 32.38
CA ALA A 368 16.43 22.52 32.81
C ALA A 368 15.99 21.85 34.14
N PRO A 369 16.42 20.59 34.43
CA PRO A 369 17.39 19.82 33.68
C PRO A 369 16.79 19.15 32.42
N ILE A 370 17.59 18.95 31.38
CA ILE A 370 17.23 18.33 30.10
C ILE A 370 18.30 17.28 29.80
N LYS A 371 17.90 16.15 29.25
CA LYS A 371 18.80 15.14 28.71
C LYS A 371 18.80 15.16 27.18
N LYS A 372 19.95 14.87 26.60
CA LYS A 372 20.06 14.62 25.17
C LYS A 372 19.06 13.54 24.73
N GLY A 373 18.26 13.82 23.70
CA GLY A 373 17.23 12.92 23.21
C GLY A 373 15.85 13.10 23.85
N ASP A 374 15.70 13.95 24.87
CA ASP A 374 14.38 14.30 25.41
C ASP A 374 13.50 14.92 24.33
N VAL A 375 12.27 14.45 24.21
CA VAL A 375 11.26 15.03 23.31
C VAL A 375 10.67 16.26 24.00
N LEU A 376 10.91 17.45 23.43
CA LEU A 376 10.54 18.72 24.04
C LEU A 376 9.40 19.44 23.29
N GLY A 377 8.94 18.89 22.19
CA GLY A 377 7.86 19.44 21.40
C GLY A 377 7.72 18.77 20.05
N THR A 378 7.06 19.44 19.13
CA THR A 378 6.85 19.00 17.75
C THR A 378 7.17 20.14 16.78
N VAL A 379 7.43 19.79 15.52
CA VAL A 379 7.47 20.74 14.41
C VAL A 379 6.46 20.31 13.38
N THR A 380 5.67 21.24 12.87
CA THR A 380 4.72 20.99 11.79
C THR A 380 5.29 21.56 10.49
N TYR A 381 5.31 20.72 9.44
CA TYR A 381 5.73 21.11 8.10
C TYR A 381 4.49 21.34 7.24
N GLU A 382 4.44 22.50 6.59
CA GLU A 382 3.29 22.95 5.80
C GLU A 382 3.74 23.44 4.42
N TYR A 383 2.90 23.16 3.41
CA TYR A 383 3.06 23.67 2.04
C TYR A 383 1.72 24.22 1.57
N ASP A 384 1.69 25.47 1.08
CA ASP A 384 0.50 26.17 0.62
C ASP A 384 -0.66 26.11 1.62
N GLY A 385 -0.35 26.30 2.93
CA GLY A 385 -1.32 26.29 4.03
C GLY A 385 -1.88 24.91 4.40
N LYS A 386 -1.38 23.83 3.78
CA LYS A 386 -1.74 22.45 4.13
C LYS A 386 -0.63 21.81 4.95
N THR A 387 -0.98 21.19 6.07
CA THR A 387 -0.05 20.38 6.86
C THR A 387 0.35 19.13 6.06
N LEU A 388 1.65 18.95 5.88
CA LEU A 388 2.22 17.77 5.24
C LEU A 388 2.43 16.65 6.26
N PHE A 389 3.11 16.94 7.36
CA PHE A 389 3.35 16.04 8.48
C PHE A 389 3.89 16.82 9.68
N SER A 390 3.98 16.14 10.83
CA SER A 390 4.65 16.66 12.02
C SER A 390 5.74 15.67 12.48
N ALA A 391 6.80 16.22 13.07
CA ALA A 391 7.91 15.45 13.63
C ALA A 391 8.20 15.87 15.06
N GLU A 392 8.79 15.00 15.86
CA GLU A 392 9.23 15.32 17.22
C GLU A 392 10.46 16.20 17.20
N LEU A 393 10.53 17.13 18.16
CA LEU A 393 11.70 17.95 18.43
C LEU A 393 12.44 17.38 19.63
N VAL A 394 13.66 16.91 19.40
CA VAL A 394 14.50 16.27 20.41
C VAL A 394 15.69 17.14 20.79
N ALA A 395 16.04 17.13 22.07
CA ALA A 395 17.19 17.85 22.59
C ALA A 395 18.51 17.33 22.02
N SER A 396 19.37 18.23 21.51
CA SER A 396 20.68 17.86 20.93
C SER A 396 21.73 17.53 21.97
N ARG A 397 21.56 18.01 23.21
CA ARG A 397 22.51 17.88 24.32
C ARG A 397 21.83 17.92 25.68
N ASP A 398 22.59 17.56 26.71
CA ASP A 398 22.19 17.77 28.10
C ASP A 398 22.26 19.25 28.46
N VAL A 399 21.37 19.73 29.34
CA VAL A 399 21.40 21.04 29.98
C VAL A 399 21.13 20.88 31.48
N ALA A 400 22.13 21.13 32.29
CA ALA A 400 22.00 21.03 33.75
C ALA A 400 21.20 22.20 34.33
N ALA A 401 20.47 21.96 35.41
CA ALA A 401 19.75 23.01 36.12
C ALA A 401 20.69 23.86 36.99
N MET A 402 20.25 25.07 37.34
CA MET A 402 20.96 25.94 38.28
C MET A 402 21.15 25.23 39.62
N GLY A 403 22.42 25.13 40.08
CA GLY A 403 22.77 24.43 41.32
C GLY A 403 23.12 22.94 41.18
N GLU A 404 22.96 22.36 40.01
CA GLU A 404 23.48 21.02 39.70
C GLU A 404 24.95 21.10 39.29
N VAL A 405 25.82 20.28 39.90
CA VAL A 405 27.25 20.19 39.51
C VAL A 405 27.29 19.42 38.19
N VAL A 406 27.76 20.12 37.13
CA VAL A 406 28.02 19.47 35.83
C VAL A 406 29.17 18.49 36.04
N SER A 407 28.92 17.21 36.08
CA SER A 407 29.97 16.20 35.98
C SER A 407 30.58 16.30 34.60
N SER A 408 31.76 16.93 34.52
CA SER A 408 32.55 17.01 33.28
C SER A 408 33.13 15.61 32.98
N ALA A 409 32.38 14.79 32.34
CA ALA A 409 32.81 13.47 31.89
C ALA A 409 32.50 13.28 30.40
N ASP A 410 33.00 14.20 29.58
CA ASP A 410 33.39 13.87 28.21
C ASP A 410 34.60 14.74 27.87
N PRO A 411 35.76 14.17 27.61
CA PRO A 411 36.88 14.93 27.10
C PRO A 411 36.49 15.53 25.75
N ILE A 412 36.73 16.83 25.59
CA ILE A 412 36.65 17.50 24.30
C ILE A 412 37.53 16.71 23.35
N THR A 413 36.93 15.85 22.56
CA THR A 413 37.54 15.34 21.33
C THR A 413 37.57 16.52 20.38
N ILE A 414 38.75 17.15 20.31
CA ILE A 414 39.08 18.07 19.23
C ILE A 414 38.77 17.31 17.95
N GLY A 415 37.84 17.82 17.15
CA GLY A 415 37.38 17.18 15.95
C GLY A 415 38.52 16.63 15.12
N GLU A 416 38.51 15.36 14.86
CA GLU A 416 39.23 14.80 13.74
C GLU A 416 38.71 15.50 12.50
N GLU A 417 39.65 16.12 11.78
CA GLU A 417 39.40 16.73 10.47
C GLU A 417 38.64 15.75 9.61
N ASP A 418 37.57 16.24 8.96
CA ASP A 418 36.82 15.51 7.93
C ASP A 418 37.81 14.79 7.02
N GLU A 419 37.89 13.47 7.12
CA GLU A 419 38.59 12.65 6.14
C GLU A 419 37.94 12.89 4.79
N HIS A 420 38.57 13.70 3.97
CA HIS A 420 38.26 13.75 2.55
C HIS A 420 38.25 12.33 2.01
N PRO A 421 37.22 11.92 1.25
CA PRO A 421 37.13 10.56 0.73
C PRO A 421 38.42 10.25 -0.02
N SER A 422 39.09 9.19 0.39
CA SER A 422 40.39 8.81 -0.11
C SER A 422 40.37 8.69 -1.62
N VAL A 423 41.45 9.14 -2.29
CA VAL A 423 41.62 9.05 -3.76
C VAL A 423 41.36 7.64 -4.30
N GLY A 424 41.38 6.61 -3.44
CA GLY A 424 41.05 5.22 -3.77
C GLY A 424 39.61 4.98 -4.16
N SER A 425 38.63 5.75 -3.65
CA SER A 425 37.21 5.56 -4.00
C SER A 425 36.88 5.99 -5.44
N TYR A 426 37.55 7.05 -5.90
CA TYR A 426 37.39 7.49 -7.30
C TYR A 426 38.10 6.54 -8.29
N LEU A 427 39.20 5.89 -7.88
CA LEU A 427 39.89 4.92 -8.71
C LEU A 427 39.01 3.71 -9.02
N LEU A 428 38.24 3.24 -8.04
CA LEU A 428 37.30 2.10 -8.21
C LEU A 428 36.16 2.46 -9.19
N VAL A 429 35.63 3.67 -9.11
CA VAL A 429 34.59 4.15 -10.04
C VAL A 429 35.14 4.24 -11.46
N TRP A 430 36.35 4.78 -11.65
CA TRP A 430 36.97 4.84 -12.97
C TRP A 430 37.32 3.46 -13.56
N ILE A 431 37.70 2.50 -12.71
CA ILE A 431 37.92 1.09 -13.14
C ILE A 431 36.59 0.48 -13.61
N LEU A 432 35.48 0.68 -12.88
CA LEU A 432 34.16 0.17 -13.29
C LEU A 432 33.68 0.78 -14.60
N VAL A 433 33.90 2.08 -14.80
CA VAL A 433 33.59 2.77 -16.07
C VAL A 433 34.42 2.21 -17.22
N ALA A 434 35.71 1.99 -17.00
CA ALA A 434 36.60 1.40 -18.01
C ALA A 434 36.19 -0.02 -18.39
N VAL A 435 35.82 -0.85 -17.40
CA VAL A 435 35.31 -2.22 -17.62
C VAL A 435 34.00 -2.19 -18.42
N LEU A 436 33.09 -1.28 -18.10
CA LEU A 436 31.85 -1.13 -18.84
C LEU A 436 32.07 -0.76 -20.31
N ILE A 437 33.02 0.17 -20.59
CA ILE A 437 33.40 0.55 -21.94
C ILE A 437 34.00 -0.64 -22.71
N ILE A 438 34.81 -1.44 -22.06
CA ILE A 438 35.40 -2.66 -22.68
C ILE A 438 34.29 -3.66 -23.02
N ILE A 439 33.31 -3.87 -22.12
CA ILE A 439 32.20 -4.78 -22.38
C ILE A 439 31.38 -4.27 -23.58
N ILE A 440 31.09 -2.98 -23.66
CA ILE A 440 30.35 -2.37 -24.77
C ILE A 440 31.13 -2.61 -26.11
N ILE A 441 32.44 -2.42 -26.10
CA ILE A 441 33.28 -2.66 -27.29
C ILE A 441 33.25 -4.14 -27.72
N ILE A 442 33.29 -5.06 -26.74
CA ILE A 442 33.20 -6.50 -27.02
C ILE A 442 31.82 -6.85 -27.60
N VAL A 443 30.73 -6.34 -27.05
CA VAL A 443 29.37 -6.56 -27.54
C VAL A 443 29.22 -6.02 -28.96
N ILE A 444 29.74 -4.83 -29.25
CA ILE A 444 29.73 -4.26 -30.60
C ILE A 444 30.51 -5.13 -31.57
N LYS A 445 31.71 -5.62 -31.18
CA LYS A 445 32.50 -6.55 -32.02
C LYS A 445 31.77 -7.87 -32.29
N LEU A 446 31.08 -8.43 -31.27
CA LEU A 446 30.30 -9.66 -31.42
C LEU A 446 29.10 -9.45 -32.35
N LEU A 447 28.40 -8.33 -32.24
CA LEU A 447 27.29 -7.99 -33.13
C LEU A 447 27.75 -7.77 -34.56
N MET A 448 28.89 -7.12 -34.76
CA MET A 448 29.48 -6.91 -36.07
C MET A 448 30.03 -8.21 -36.69
N SER A 449 30.52 -9.16 -35.90
CA SER A 449 30.98 -10.46 -36.36
C SER A 449 29.82 -11.36 -36.83
N ARG A 450 28.66 -11.31 -36.13
CA ARG A 450 27.44 -12.04 -36.56
C ARG A 450 26.85 -11.52 -37.88
N GLY A 451 27.09 -10.27 -38.24
CA GLY A 451 26.67 -9.69 -39.52
C GLY A 451 27.46 -10.24 -40.72
N ARG A 452 28.73 -10.69 -40.53
CA ARG A 452 29.56 -11.24 -41.59
C ARG A 452 29.25 -12.71 -41.94
N TYR A 453 28.68 -13.46 -41.00
CA TYR A 453 28.34 -14.88 -41.23
C TYR A 453 27.03 -15.06 -42.03
N ARG A 454 26.18 -14.06 -42.10
CA ARG A 454 24.89 -14.13 -42.82
C ARG A 454 24.96 -13.82 -44.31
N ARG A 455 26.14 -13.41 -44.86
CA ARG A 455 26.29 -13.03 -46.26
C ARG A 455 26.92 -14.12 -47.16
N ARG A 456 27.25 -15.31 -46.64
CA ARG A 456 27.89 -16.40 -47.40
C ARG A 456 26.98 -17.59 -47.76
N GLY A 457 25.71 -17.55 -47.57
CA GLY A 457 24.76 -18.67 -47.76
C GLY A 457 23.63 -18.43 -48.74
N LYS A 458 23.88 -17.82 -49.92
CA LYS A 458 22.85 -17.80 -50.99
C LYS A 458 23.51 -17.73 -52.36
N LYS A 459 23.97 -18.89 -52.86
CA LYS A 459 24.06 -19.17 -54.32
C LYS A 459 23.96 -20.66 -54.52
N ARG A 460 23.06 -21.07 -55.46
CA ARG A 460 22.71 -22.38 -56.04
C ARG A 460 21.53 -23.05 -55.32
N GLY A 461 20.50 -23.52 -56.06
CA GLY A 461 20.32 -23.66 -57.49
C GLY A 461 18.86 -23.98 -57.80
N TYR A 462 18.46 -23.55 -58.97
CA TYR A 462 17.20 -23.90 -59.63
C TYR A 462 17.12 -25.41 -59.89
N TYR A 463 15.99 -26.07 -59.64
CA TYR A 463 15.49 -27.18 -60.45
C TYR A 463 13.99 -27.14 -60.56
N VAL A 464 13.57 -27.06 -61.79
CA VAL A 464 12.21 -27.23 -62.32
C VAL A 464 11.87 -28.70 -62.30
N TYR A 465 10.68 -29.09 -61.81
CA TYR A 465 9.97 -30.24 -62.40
C TYR A 465 8.44 -29.99 -62.40
N ARG A 466 7.86 -30.42 -63.51
CA ARG A 466 6.53 -30.17 -64.04
C ARG A 466 5.72 -31.48 -63.90
N LYS A 467 4.40 -31.36 -63.70
CA LYS A 467 3.29 -32.34 -64.02
C LYS A 467 3.23 -33.65 -63.25
N ARG A 468 2.17 -33.89 -62.51
CA ARG A 468 0.83 -34.31 -63.02
C ARG A 468 -0.22 -33.98 -61.97
#